data_2863663e6ea6da058ffd33450e59b5f9
#
_entry.id   2863663e6ea6da058ffd33450e59b5f9
#
_cell.length_a   1.000
_cell.length_b   1.000
_cell.length_c   1.000
_cell.angle_alpha   90.00
_cell.angle_beta   90.00
_cell.angle_gamma   90.00
#
_symmetry.space_group_name_H-M   'P 1'
#
loop_
_entity.id
_entity.type
_entity.pdbx_description
1 polymer ?
#
loop_
_entity_poly.entity_id
_entity_poly.type
_entity_poly.pdbx_seq_one_letter_code
_entity_poly.pdbx_strand_id
1 'polypeptide(L)'
;MEGGVPRHMPEVVVALTGASGAKYCVRLIEALVEHKWSVRLIVTGTGAINLDLECSMTPSELASMDGVILEDNGNLAAKSASGSARFDAYVVCPASGTTIGKIAAGISDNLATRSALVAMKERRKLIIVPREAPYSTPHLKAMFNLSEWGAVILPASPGFYNSPESIDDLIDFVVARILDQLDIDHSIGRRWSGEEVPLED
;
A
#
# COMPACT_ATOMS: atom_id res chain seq x y z
N MET A 1 16.50 7.11 37.42
CA MET A 1 15.71 6.04 36.78
C MET A 1 14.91 6.72 35.68
N GLU A 2 15.46 6.73 34.48
CA GLU A 2 14.76 7.28 33.32
C GLU A 2 13.76 6.23 32.83
N GLY A 3 12.50 6.46 33.12
CA GLY A 3 11.39 5.68 32.58
C GLY A 3 11.21 6.01 31.11
N GLY A 4 11.90 5.30 30.21
CA GLY A 4 11.67 5.40 28.79
C GLY A 4 10.23 5.00 28.50
N VAL A 5 9.46 5.92 27.92
CA VAL A 5 8.16 5.62 27.33
C VAL A 5 8.38 4.47 26.35
N PRO A 6 7.64 3.34 26.43
CA PRO A 6 7.79 2.26 25.49
C PRO A 6 7.60 2.85 24.09
N ARG A 7 8.63 2.70 23.22
CA ARG A 7 8.54 3.14 21.83
C ARG A 7 7.40 2.36 21.19
N HIS A 8 6.37 3.07 20.82
CA HIS A 8 5.27 2.52 20.02
C HIS A 8 5.89 1.95 18.75
N MET A 9 5.81 0.63 18.55
CA MET A 9 6.18 0.05 17.25
C MET A 9 5.13 0.51 16.23
N PRO A 10 5.54 1.15 15.13
CA PRO A 10 4.58 1.63 14.14
C PRO A 10 3.86 0.44 13.49
N GLU A 11 2.57 0.61 13.23
CA GLU A 11 1.71 -0.45 12.70
C GLU A 11 0.92 0.08 11.50
N VAL A 12 0.96 -0.66 10.39
CA VAL A 12 0.29 -0.32 9.14
C VAL A 12 -0.67 -1.41 8.71
N VAL A 13 -1.81 -1.02 8.14
CA VAL A 13 -2.73 -1.93 7.46
C VAL A 13 -2.38 -1.95 5.98
N VAL A 14 -2.09 -3.13 5.43
CA VAL A 14 -1.83 -3.33 3.99
C VAL A 14 -2.90 -4.23 3.41
N ALA A 15 -3.62 -3.73 2.41
CA ALA A 15 -4.65 -4.49 1.70
C ALA A 15 -4.19 -4.83 0.28
N LEU A 16 -4.03 -6.13 -0.02
CA LEU A 16 -3.77 -6.65 -1.36
C LEU A 16 -5.08 -6.97 -2.05
N THR A 17 -5.35 -6.33 -3.18
CA THR A 17 -6.62 -6.47 -3.88
C THR A 17 -6.46 -7.04 -5.29
N GLY A 18 -7.55 -7.17 -6.04
CA GLY A 18 -7.62 -7.92 -7.29
C GLY A 18 -7.03 -7.23 -8.53
N ALA A 19 -6.05 -6.34 -8.39
CA ALA A 19 -5.28 -5.84 -9.52
C ALA A 19 -3.98 -6.63 -9.67
N SER A 20 -3.45 -6.80 -10.89
CA SER A 20 -2.11 -7.33 -11.11
C SER A 20 -1.07 -6.39 -10.50
N GLY A 21 0.05 -6.92 -10.03
CA GLY A 21 1.08 -6.18 -9.29
C GLY A 21 1.21 -6.65 -7.83
N ALA A 22 0.87 -7.91 -7.53
CA ALA A 22 1.08 -8.50 -6.22
C ALA A 22 2.54 -8.38 -5.75
N LYS A 23 3.49 -8.37 -6.68
CA LYS A 23 4.92 -8.15 -6.39
C LYS A 23 5.20 -6.83 -5.66
N TYR A 24 4.45 -5.76 -5.96
CA TYR A 24 4.58 -4.50 -5.20
C TYR A 24 4.20 -4.67 -3.74
N CYS A 25 3.14 -5.46 -3.47
CA CYS A 25 2.71 -5.73 -2.09
C CYS A 25 3.73 -6.57 -1.34
N VAL A 26 4.24 -7.64 -1.95
CA VAL A 26 5.27 -8.51 -1.34
C VAL A 26 6.48 -7.67 -0.97
N ARG A 27 7.03 -6.93 -1.92
CA ARG A 27 8.22 -6.08 -1.70
C ARG A 27 7.97 -4.96 -0.68
N LEU A 28 6.77 -4.38 -0.66
CA LEU A 28 6.39 -3.40 0.36
C LEU A 28 6.39 -4.01 1.76
N ILE A 29 5.82 -5.21 1.93
CA ILE A 29 5.79 -5.89 3.23
C ILE A 29 7.20 -6.23 3.70
N GLU A 30 8.06 -6.75 2.82
CA GLU A 30 9.48 -6.98 3.12
C GLU A 30 10.16 -5.71 3.65
N ALA A 31 10.02 -4.61 2.92
CA ALA A 31 10.60 -3.33 3.30
C ALA A 31 10.05 -2.80 4.64
N LEU A 32 8.76 -2.92 4.89
CA LEU A 32 8.15 -2.51 6.16
C LEU A 32 8.68 -3.32 7.34
N VAL A 33 8.82 -4.65 7.19
CA VAL A 33 9.37 -5.53 8.21
C VAL A 33 10.85 -5.22 8.48
N GLU A 34 11.65 -4.99 7.42
CA GLU A 34 13.04 -4.55 7.54
C GLU A 34 13.19 -3.26 8.37
N HIS A 35 12.22 -2.33 8.21
CA HIS A 35 12.16 -1.07 8.96
C HIS A 35 11.41 -1.16 10.30
N LYS A 36 11.15 -2.39 10.79
CA LYS A 36 10.53 -2.66 12.10
C LYS A 36 9.10 -2.14 12.24
N TRP A 37 8.36 -2.09 11.15
CA TRP A 37 6.91 -1.87 11.15
C TRP A 37 6.17 -3.20 11.32
N SER A 38 5.11 -3.19 12.13
CA SER A 38 4.13 -4.29 12.15
C SER A 38 3.11 -4.11 11.03
N VAL A 39 2.79 -5.20 10.34
CA VAL A 39 1.86 -5.19 9.21
C VAL A 39 0.60 -5.99 9.53
N ARG A 40 -0.57 -5.37 9.40
CA ARG A 40 -1.87 -6.05 9.31
C ARG A 40 -2.16 -6.29 7.84
N LEU A 41 -2.02 -7.53 7.41
CA LEU A 41 -2.22 -7.92 6.01
C LEU A 41 -3.68 -8.36 5.80
N ILE A 42 -4.33 -7.75 4.83
CA ILE A 42 -5.67 -8.13 4.36
C ILE A 42 -5.54 -8.52 2.88
N VAL A 43 -6.02 -9.71 2.52
CA VAL A 43 -5.96 -10.17 1.13
C VAL A 43 -7.38 -10.48 0.64
N THR A 44 -7.79 -9.84 -0.45
CA THR A 44 -9.07 -10.17 -1.09
C THR A 44 -8.98 -11.49 -1.87
N GLY A 45 -10.12 -12.14 -2.15
CA GLY A 45 -10.11 -13.41 -2.89
C GLY A 45 -9.36 -13.33 -4.23
N THR A 46 -9.63 -12.28 -5.03
CA THR A 46 -8.90 -12.06 -6.29
C THR A 46 -7.46 -11.63 -6.05
N GLY A 47 -7.18 -10.95 -4.94
CA GLY A 47 -5.80 -10.62 -4.54
C GLY A 47 -4.99 -11.88 -4.25
N ALA A 48 -5.57 -12.88 -3.59
CA ALA A 48 -4.92 -14.17 -3.35
C ALA A 48 -4.60 -14.92 -4.64
N ILE A 49 -5.53 -14.87 -5.62
CA ILE A 49 -5.29 -15.46 -6.95
C ILE A 49 -4.09 -14.78 -7.63
N ASN A 50 -4.02 -13.46 -7.63
CA ASN A 50 -2.90 -12.73 -8.23
C ASN A 50 -1.57 -12.98 -7.49
N LEU A 51 -1.61 -13.11 -6.17
CA LEU A 51 -0.43 -13.43 -5.36
C LEU A 51 0.15 -14.80 -5.75
N ASP A 52 -0.72 -15.80 -5.94
CA ASP A 52 -0.30 -17.13 -6.41
C ASP A 52 0.27 -17.07 -7.83
N LEU A 53 -0.46 -16.45 -8.77
CA LEU A 53 -0.04 -16.38 -10.17
C LEU A 53 1.25 -15.59 -10.40
N GLU A 54 1.48 -14.51 -9.68
CA GLU A 54 2.59 -13.59 -9.91
C GLU A 54 3.80 -13.87 -9.02
N CYS A 55 3.59 -14.45 -7.84
CA CYS A 55 4.62 -14.65 -6.83
C CYS A 55 4.75 -16.11 -6.38
N SER A 56 3.90 -17.03 -6.86
CA SER A 56 3.83 -18.43 -6.40
C SER A 56 3.74 -18.54 -4.87
N MET A 57 2.90 -17.69 -4.26
CA MET A 57 2.82 -17.53 -2.81
C MET A 57 1.36 -17.46 -2.37
N THR A 58 1.06 -18.05 -1.22
CA THR A 58 -0.24 -17.93 -0.55
C THR A 58 -0.24 -16.76 0.44
N PRO A 59 -1.43 -16.23 0.82
CA PRO A 59 -1.53 -15.21 1.87
C PRO A 59 -0.90 -15.63 3.22
N SER A 60 -0.98 -16.91 3.56
CA SER A 60 -0.41 -17.47 4.80
C SER A 60 1.12 -17.49 4.75
N GLU A 61 1.71 -17.82 3.60
CA GLU A 61 3.15 -17.78 3.40
C GLU A 61 3.68 -16.34 3.46
N LEU A 62 2.98 -15.39 2.82
CA LEU A 62 3.34 -13.97 2.93
C LEU A 62 3.26 -13.47 4.38
N ALA A 63 2.27 -13.93 5.13
CA ALA A 63 2.11 -13.59 6.55
C ALA A 63 3.03 -14.38 7.50
N SER A 64 3.86 -15.30 7.00
CA SER A 64 4.86 -16.01 7.82
C SER A 64 6.07 -15.14 8.18
N MET A 65 6.21 -13.98 7.54
CA MET A 65 7.24 -12.99 7.90
C MET A 65 7.00 -12.46 9.32
N ASP A 66 8.06 -12.32 10.09
CA ASP A 66 7.97 -11.80 11.45
C ASP A 66 7.39 -10.36 11.46
N GLY A 67 6.42 -10.12 12.32
CA GLY A 67 5.71 -8.82 12.38
C GLY A 67 4.53 -8.67 11.42
N VAL A 68 4.20 -9.69 10.61
CA VAL A 68 3.04 -9.69 9.72
C VAL A 68 1.90 -10.51 10.33
N ILE A 69 0.70 -9.93 10.39
CA ILE A 69 -0.51 -10.59 10.92
C ILE A 69 -1.58 -10.58 9.83
N LEU A 70 -1.96 -11.76 9.36
CA LEU A 70 -3.05 -11.92 8.40
C LEU A 70 -4.41 -11.73 9.09
N GLU A 71 -5.21 -10.84 8.56
CA GLU A 71 -6.61 -10.65 8.96
C GLU A 71 -7.55 -11.11 7.83
N ASP A 72 -8.56 -11.91 8.18
CA ASP A 72 -9.55 -12.40 7.22
C ASP A 72 -10.36 -11.22 6.65
N ASN A 73 -10.37 -11.08 5.32
CA ASN A 73 -11.10 -10.02 4.62
C ASN A 73 -12.63 -10.05 4.84
N GLY A 74 -13.18 -11.18 5.23
CA GLY A 74 -14.60 -11.33 5.64
C GLY A 74 -14.89 -10.89 7.08
N ASN A 75 -13.87 -10.75 7.91
CA ASN A 75 -14.03 -10.45 9.34
C ASN A 75 -14.11 -8.95 9.63
N LEU A 76 -15.31 -8.39 9.63
CA LEU A 76 -15.54 -6.98 9.97
C LEU A 76 -15.42 -6.67 11.49
N ALA A 77 -15.12 -7.67 12.32
CA ALA A 77 -14.79 -7.50 13.73
C ALA A 77 -13.26 -7.48 14.00
N ALA A 78 -12.44 -7.61 12.95
CA ALA A 78 -10.98 -7.55 13.07
C ALA A 78 -10.49 -6.18 13.57
N LYS A 79 -9.25 -6.14 14.08
CA LYS A 79 -8.64 -4.91 14.63
C LYS A 79 -8.65 -3.77 13.60
N SER A 80 -8.37 -4.07 12.32
CA SER A 80 -8.33 -3.08 11.24
C SER A 80 -9.70 -2.46 10.90
N ALA A 81 -10.82 -3.06 11.34
CA ALA A 81 -12.15 -2.49 11.16
C ALA A 81 -12.49 -1.38 12.16
N SER A 82 -11.67 -1.18 13.20
CA SER A 82 -11.96 -0.28 14.31
C SER A 82 -11.17 1.04 14.25
N GLY A 83 -11.87 2.17 14.36
CA GLY A 83 -11.24 3.49 14.47
C GLY A 83 -10.42 3.69 15.75
N SER A 84 -10.74 2.98 16.84
CA SER A 84 -9.98 3.05 18.09
C SER A 84 -8.64 2.31 18.05
N ALA A 85 -8.39 1.47 17.05
CA ALA A 85 -7.15 0.67 16.89
C ALA A 85 -6.01 1.52 16.36
N ARG A 86 -5.81 2.67 16.44
CA ARG A 86 -4.73 3.64 16.18
C ARG A 86 -3.57 3.11 15.32
N PHE A 87 -3.86 2.70 14.09
CA PHE A 87 -2.82 2.42 13.09
C PHE A 87 -2.21 3.73 12.58
N ASP A 88 -0.91 3.71 12.26
CA ASP A 88 -0.17 4.87 11.78
C ASP A 88 -0.53 5.19 10.32
N ALA A 89 -0.78 4.16 9.51
CA ALA A 89 -1.17 4.32 8.11
C ALA A 89 -1.96 3.12 7.56
N TYR A 90 -2.54 3.33 6.38
CA TYR A 90 -3.27 2.33 5.61
C TYR A 90 -2.81 2.40 4.15
N VAL A 91 -2.50 1.24 3.57
CA VAL A 91 -2.03 1.13 2.17
C VAL A 91 -2.87 0.09 1.44
N VAL A 92 -3.44 0.45 0.31
CA VAL A 92 -4.12 -0.48 -0.60
C VAL A 92 -3.20 -0.70 -1.81
N CYS A 93 -2.50 -1.82 -1.84
CA CYS A 93 -1.44 -2.11 -2.82
C CYS A 93 -1.45 -3.58 -3.27
N PRO A 94 -1.65 -3.86 -4.56
CA PRO A 94 -2.23 -2.95 -5.55
C PRO A 94 -3.73 -2.75 -5.32
N ALA A 95 -4.26 -1.61 -5.77
CA ALA A 95 -5.67 -1.27 -5.68
C ALA A 95 -6.40 -1.54 -7.00
N SER A 96 -7.39 -2.44 -6.98
CA SER A 96 -8.25 -2.68 -8.15
C SER A 96 -9.27 -1.54 -8.32
N GLY A 97 -9.70 -1.31 -9.55
CA GLY A 97 -10.74 -0.33 -9.86
C GLY A 97 -12.03 -0.55 -9.08
N THR A 98 -12.42 -1.82 -8.84
CA THR A 98 -13.56 -2.18 -7.99
C THR A 98 -13.36 -1.72 -6.55
N THR A 99 -12.18 -1.95 -5.97
CA THR A 99 -11.87 -1.53 -4.59
C THR A 99 -11.87 -0.01 -4.48
N ILE A 100 -11.23 0.69 -5.42
CA ILE A 100 -11.21 2.16 -5.49
C ILE A 100 -12.64 2.71 -5.57
N GLY A 101 -13.46 2.15 -6.47
CA GLY A 101 -14.86 2.54 -6.64
C GLY A 101 -15.69 2.34 -5.38
N LYS A 102 -15.54 1.22 -4.70
CA LYS A 102 -16.22 0.94 -3.41
C LYS A 102 -15.83 1.95 -2.33
N ILE A 103 -14.54 2.21 -2.15
CA ILE A 103 -14.06 3.19 -1.15
C ILE A 103 -14.64 4.57 -1.46
N ALA A 104 -14.59 5.02 -2.73
CA ALA A 104 -15.12 6.32 -3.14
C ALA A 104 -16.65 6.43 -2.99
N ALA A 105 -17.36 5.30 -3.06
CA ALA A 105 -18.80 5.24 -2.83
C ALA A 105 -19.18 5.04 -1.34
N GLY A 106 -18.22 4.93 -0.43
CA GLY A 106 -18.48 4.68 0.99
C GLY A 106 -18.92 3.24 1.31
N ILE A 107 -18.68 2.28 0.40
CA ILE A 107 -19.07 0.88 0.57
C ILE A 107 -17.98 0.13 1.36
N SER A 108 -18.39 -0.44 2.49
CA SER A 108 -17.53 -1.19 3.41
C SER A 108 -18.05 -2.62 3.64
N ASP A 109 -18.16 -3.38 2.57
CA ASP A 109 -18.71 -4.75 2.57
C ASP A 109 -17.66 -5.83 2.87
N ASN A 110 -16.41 -5.45 3.04
CA ASN A 110 -15.31 -6.33 3.43
C ASN A 110 -14.24 -5.55 4.22
N LEU A 111 -13.28 -6.25 4.81
CA LEU A 111 -12.30 -5.62 5.69
C LEU A 111 -11.37 -4.66 4.95
N ALA A 112 -10.98 -4.95 3.72
CA ALA A 112 -10.10 -4.07 2.93
C ALA A 112 -10.75 -2.70 2.68
N THR A 113 -12.03 -2.66 2.27
CA THR A 113 -12.76 -1.39 2.07
C THR A 113 -13.13 -0.75 3.40
N ARG A 114 -13.50 -1.53 4.42
CA ARG A 114 -13.81 -1.03 5.76
C ARG A 114 -12.61 -0.32 6.38
N SER A 115 -11.42 -0.93 6.35
CA SER A 115 -10.21 -0.34 6.93
C SER A 115 -9.83 0.97 6.23
N ALA A 116 -9.94 1.05 4.91
CA ALA A 116 -9.71 2.29 4.16
C ALA A 116 -10.69 3.41 4.56
N LEU A 117 -11.98 3.10 4.72
CA LEU A 117 -12.97 4.07 5.20
C LEU A 117 -12.72 4.47 6.67
N VAL A 118 -12.21 3.56 7.50
CA VAL A 118 -11.76 3.88 8.85
C VAL A 118 -10.60 4.87 8.81
N ALA A 119 -9.60 4.66 7.95
CA ALA A 119 -8.51 5.62 7.76
C ALA A 119 -9.04 7.02 7.44
N MET A 120 -9.96 7.12 6.49
CA MET A 120 -10.52 8.40 6.05
C MET A 120 -11.30 9.09 7.19
N LYS A 121 -12.20 8.39 7.88
CA LYS A 121 -13.02 9.01 8.95
C LYS A 121 -12.18 9.44 10.16
N GLU A 122 -11.08 8.73 10.44
CA GLU A 122 -10.14 9.06 11.53
C GLU A 122 -9.04 10.05 11.09
N ARG A 123 -9.09 10.53 9.84
CA ARG A 123 -8.08 11.45 9.27
C ARG A 123 -6.66 10.89 9.33
N ARG A 124 -6.51 9.58 9.13
CA ARG A 124 -5.22 8.89 9.07
C ARG A 124 -4.74 8.80 7.63
N LYS A 125 -3.44 8.64 7.47
CA LYS A 125 -2.81 8.49 6.17
C LYS A 125 -3.37 7.27 5.44
N LEU A 126 -3.95 7.48 4.26
CA LEU A 126 -4.42 6.44 3.35
C LEU A 126 -3.70 6.58 2.02
N ILE A 127 -2.97 5.53 1.63
CA ILE A 127 -2.26 5.46 0.35
C ILE A 127 -2.97 4.41 -0.50
N ILE A 128 -3.39 4.81 -1.69
CA ILE A 128 -4.03 3.92 -2.66
C ILE A 128 -3.09 3.80 -3.86
N VAL A 129 -2.71 2.57 -4.20
CA VAL A 129 -1.77 2.24 -5.28
C VAL A 129 -2.55 1.62 -6.45
N PRO A 130 -3.20 2.43 -7.29
CA PRO A 130 -3.99 1.91 -8.40
C PRO A 130 -3.11 1.24 -9.45
N ARG A 131 -3.59 0.12 -10.01
CA ARG A 131 -2.99 -0.53 -11.17
C ARG A 131 -4.09 -0.96 -12.15
N GLU A 132 -4.21 -0.22 -13.22
CA GLU A 132 -5.19 -0.43 -14.29
C GLU A 132 -4.67 0.20 -15.59
N ALA A 133 -5.02 -0.38 -16.74
CA ALA A 133 -4.68 0.16 -18.06
C ALA A 133 -5.69 -0.31 -19.12
N PRO A 134 -6.45 0.61 -19.76
CA PRO A 134 -6.60 2.04 -19.45
C PRO A 134 -7.51 2.28 -18.24
N TYR A 135 -7.47 3.48 -17.65
CA TYR A 135 -8.46 3.89 -16.66
C TYR A 135 -9.79 4.26 -17.32
N SER A 136 -10.89 3.76 -16.76
CA SER A 136 -12.23 4.20 -17.13
C SER A 136 -12.58 5.55 -16.47
N THR A 137 -13.54 6.29 -17.05
CA THR A 137 -14.02 7.54 -16.45
C THR A 137 -14.50 7.38 -14.99
N PRO A 138 -15.24 6.31 -14.60
CA PRO A 138 -15.57 6.07 -13.18
C PRO A 138 -14.33 5.90 -12.29
N HIS A 139 -13.27 5.23 -12.74
CA HIS A 139 -12.03 5.08 -11.97
C HIS A 139 -11.36 6.43 -11.75
N LEU A 140 -11.23 7.25 -12.82
CA LEU A 140 -10.63 8.59 -12.72
C LEU A 140 -11.42 9.48 -11.76
N LYS A 141 -12.76 9.45 -11.84
CA LYS A 141 -13.61 10.22 -10.92
C LYS A 141 -13.49 9.75 -9.48
N ALA A 142 -13.43 8.45 -9.25
CA ALA A 142 -13.25 7.88 -7.92
C ALA A 142 -11.89 8.29 -7.31
N MET A 143 -10.81 8.20 -8.08
CA MET A 143 -9.48 8.63 -7.64
C MET A 143 -9.42 10.14 -7.37
N PHE A 144 -10.04 10.96 -8.20
CA PHE A 144 -10.17 12.40 -7.98
C PHE A 144 -10.84 12.70 -6.63
N ASN A 145 -12.01 12.13 -6.38
CA ASN A 145 -12.75 12.35 -5.13
C ASN A 145 -11.92 11.91 -3.91
N LEU A 146 -11.30 10.72 -3.97
CA LEU A 146 -10.47 10.21 -2.88
C LEU A 146 -9.27 11.10 -2.60
N SER A 147 -8.65 11.66 -3.64
CA SER A 147 -7.55 12.62 -3.52
C SER A 147 -8.01 13.92 -2.84
N GLU A 148 -9.17 14.47 -3.24
CA GLU A 148 -9.75 15.64 -2.57
C GLU A 148 -10.07 15.39 -1.10
N TRP A 149 -10.43 14.16 -0.74
CA TRP A 149 -10.71 13.78 0.66
C TRP A 149 -9.45 13.44 1.46
N GLY A 150 -8.26 13.59 0.86
CA GLY A 150 -6.96 13.49 1.52
C GLY A 150 -6.28 12.13 1.39
N ALA A 151 -6.79 11.20 0.57
CA ALA A 151 -6.06 9.99 0.23
C ALA A 151 -4.92 10.29 -0.76
N VAL A 152 -3.79 9.67 -0.59
CA VAL A 152 -2.69 9.71 -1.55
C VAL A 152 -2.97 8.72 -2.66
N ILE A 153 -3.12 9.20 -3.89
CA ILE A 153 -3.22 8.34 -5.08
C ILE A 153 -1.83 8.19 -5.67
N LEU A 154 -1.23 7.03 -5.49
CA LEU A 154 0.14 6.70 -5.92
C LEU A 154 0.08 5.57 -6.94
N PRO A 155 -0.01 5.84 -8.25
CA PRO A 155 -0.15 4.79 -9.25
C PRO A 155 1.08 3.87 -9.30
N ALA A 156 0.85 2.58 -9.57
CA ALA A 156 1.91 1.61 -9.83
C ALA A 156 2.54 1.86 -11.21
N SER A 157 3.16 3.04 -11.36
CA SER A 157 3.75 3.55 -12.61
C SER A 157 5.19 3.96 -12.36
N PRO A 158 6.15 3.03 -12.49
CA PRO A 158 7.57 3.32 -12.24
C PRO A 158 8.16 4.30 -13.25
N GLY A 159 9.10 5.13 -12.81
CA GLY A 159 9.89 6.00 -13.67
C GLY A 159 11.13 5.29 -14.22
N PHE A 160 11.63 5.77 -15.36
CA PHE A 160 12.77 5.19 -16.06
C PHE A 160 14.05 6.05 -15.98
N TYR A 161 13.99 7.24 -15.39
CA TYR A 161 15.12 8.18 -15.33
C TYR A 161 16.32 7.66 -14.52
N ASN A 162 16.12 6.63 -13.68
CA ASN A 162 17.19 5.99 -12.91
C ASN A 162 17.86 4.82 -13.66
N SER A 163 17.54 4.65 -14.97
CA SER A 163 18.07 3.56 -15.82
C SER A 163 17.91 2.17 -15.18
N PRO A 164 16.66 1.70 -14.93
CA PRO A 164 16.43 0.41 -14.30
C PRO A 164 16.99 -0.73 -15.18
N GLU A 165 17.67 -1.68 -14.55
CA GLU A 165 18.30 -2.83 -15.21
C GLU A 165 17.49 -4.12 -15.02
N SER A 166 16.54 -4.10 -14.09
CA SER A 166 15.69 -5.26 -13.74
C SER A 166 14.24 -4.86 -13.49
N ILE A 167 13.36 -5.87 -13.42
CA ILE A 167 11.97 -5.67 -12.99
C ILE A 167 11.94 -5.26 -11.52
N ASP A 168 12.85 -5.76 -10.71
CA ASP A 168 12.92 -5.44 -9.29
C ASP A 168 13.25 -3.96 -9.05
N ASP A 169 14.06 -3.34 -9.90
CA ASP A 169 14.31 -1.88 -9.84
C ASP A 169 13.03 -1.07 -10.10
N LEU A 170 12.15 -1.55 -11.00
CA LEU A 170 10.86 -0.91 -11.25
C LEU A 170 9.89 -1.10 -10.09
N ILE A 171 9.93 -2.26 -9.43
CA ILE A 171 9.15 -2.52 -8.22
C ILE A 171 9.65 -1.65 -7.09
N ASP A 172 10.95 -1.60 -6.86
CA ASP A 172 11.59 -0.79 -5.81
C ASP A 172 11.32 0.71 -6.01
N PHE A 173 11.22 1.20 -7.26
CA PHE A 173 10.82 2.58 -7.51
C PHE A 173 9.46 2.92 -6.90
N VAL A 174 8.45 2.07 -7.11
CA VAL A 174 7.10 2.31 -6.57
C VAL A 174 7.09 2.13 -5.05
N VAL A 175 7.74 1.10 -4.53
CA VAL A 175 7.83 0.83 -3.09
C VAL A 175 8.53 1.98 -2.36
N ALA A 176 9.64 2.48 -2.89
CA ALA A 176 10.34 3.65 -2.35
C ALA A 176 9.40 4.86 -2.20
N ARG A 177 8.56 5.13 -3.21
CA ARG A 177 7.58 6.22 -3.15
C ARG A 177 6.50 5.99 -2.08
N ILE A 178 6.11 4.73 -1.84
CA ILE A 178 5.18 4.39 -0.75
C ILE A 178 5.85 4.64 0.60
N LEU A 179 7.11 4.20 0.77
CA LEU A 179 7.87 4.42 2.01
C LEU A 179 8.09 5.92 2.28
N ASP A 180 8.36 6.72 1.25
CA ASP A 180 8.44 8.19 1.39
C ASP A 180 7.12 8.77 1.93
N GLN A 181 5.98 8.29 1.42
CA GLN A 181 4.68 8.71 1.92
C GLN A 181 4.40 8.26 3.36
N LEU A 182 5.04 7.19 3.82
CA LEU A 182 4.97 6.70 5.19
C LEU A 182 5.97 7.40 6.14
N ASP A 183 6.75 8.35 5.63
CA ASP A 183 7.82 9.06 6.35
C ASP A 183 8.89 8.08 6.91
N ILE A 184 9.13 6.99 6.19
CA ILE A 184 10.16 5.99 6.51
C ILE A 184 11.47 6.39 5.83
N ASP A 185 12.54 6.53 6.61
CA ASP A 185 13.87 6.74 6.05
C ASP A 185 14.40 5.42 5.49
N HIS A 186 14.74 5.41 4.19
CA HIS A 186 15.15 4.19 3.47
C HIS A 186 16.19 4.50 2.39
N SER A 187 16.87 3.45 1.94
CA SER A 187 17.84 3.48 0.83
C SER A 187 17.37 2.71 -0.41
N ILE A 188 16.08 2.33 -0.48
CA ILE A 188 15.51 1.60 -1.61
C ILE A 188 15.38 2.55 -2.81
N GLY A 189 15.89 2.11 -3.97
CA GLY A 189 15.91 2.90 -5.20
C GLY A 189 16.92 4.07 -5.17
N ARG A 190 17.13 4.69 -6.31
CA ARG A 190 17.96 5.90 -6.41
C ARG A 190 17.09 7.13 -6.23
N ARG A 191 17.51 8.06 -5.38
CA ARG A 191 16.89 9.39 -5.28
C ARG A 191 17.47 10.30 -6.36
N TRP A 192 16.62 11.12 -6.96
CA TRP A 192 17.07 12.16 -7.88
C TRP A 192 17.91 13.20 -7.12
N SER A 193 19.18 13.36 -7.51
CA SER A 193 20.13 14.30 -6.87
C SER A 193 20.18 15.68 -7.52
N GLY A 194 19.48 15.86 -8.67
CA GLY A 194 19.57 17.08 -9.47
C GLY A 194 20.87 17.10 -10.25
N GLU A 195 20.95 16.41 -11.38
CA GLU A 195 22.05 16.57 -12.32
C GLU A 195 21.79 17.81 -13.17
N GLU A 196 22.81 18.69 -13.30
CA GLU A 196 22.80 19.75 -14.31
C GLU A 196 22.99 19.06 -15.68
N VAL A 197 21.89 18.93 -16.41
CA VAL A 197 21.96 18.54 -17.82
C VAL A 197 22.34 19.79 -18.59
N PRO A 198 23.51 19.85 -19.29
CA PRO A 198 23.83 20.96 -20.16
C PRO A 198 22.73 21.09 -21.22
N LEU A 199 22.01 22.20 -21.22
CA LEU A 199 21.11 22.52 -22.31
C LEU A 199 22.01 22.85 -23.51
N GLU A 200 22.12 21.96 -24.48
CA GLU A 200 22.67 22.31 -25.79
C GLU A 200 21.64 23.21 -26.47
N ASP A 201 22.03 24.45 -26.81
CA ASP A 201 21.25 25.45 -27.56
C ASP A 201 21.01 25.01 -29.03
#